data_c67f0bdb083619061ba75760907c8d7b
#
_entry.id   c67f0bdb083619061ba75760907c8d7b
#
_cell.length_a   1.000
_cell.length_b   1.000
_cell.length_c   1.000
_cell.angle_alpha   90.00
_cell.angle_beta   90.00
_cell.angle_gamma   90.00
#
_symmetry.space_group_name_H-M   'P 1'
#
loop_
_entity.id
_entity.type
_entity.pdbx_description
1 polymer ?
#
loop_
_entity_poly.entity_id
_entity_poly.type
_entity_poly.pdbx_seq_one_letter_code
_entity_poly.pdbx_strand_id
1 'polypeptide(L)'
;TGDRDGGDSPGYGVWRSTDGGISWHARNSGMGNRTVYEVLMDPTNSNILIASTNGSRIYRSTDAGASWTYTSTASSCKDIAFHPTDSNIIYASGTSVNRSTNNGVSFTQINSGTPTGVQRIALAVSPDEPNWVYLIAGDGSGLDGIYRSTNSGANFSTRTTTPNVLGYDTTGGTGSQAWYDLVIAADPTDANVIYTGGVNLWKSVDGGATMTCTSYWVSPQGGIDVVHADQHALEFSLHTNAIYNGNDGGVYTSSDNGVNWDDLSSGLAIAQIYKIGVSQTVSDLAINGYQDNGTSVSRGTSFITEIGGDGMECAIDPTDANYMYGALYYGDIRRSTNNGASFSAINGNISEEGGWVTPYKLDPNNANRMVAGFDNIWINNNSSILTHFLKISNKTFVRNIHD
;
A
#
# COMPACT_ATOMS: atom_id res chain seq x y z
N THR A 1 -15.35 -0.29 4.15
CA THR A 1 -15.09 -1.30 3.11
C THR A 1 -14.82 -0.65 1.75
N GLY A 2 -14.29 -1.43 0.82
CA GLY A 2 -13.87 -0.98 -0.50
C GLY A 2 -12.39 -0.59 -0.52
N ASP A 3 -11.84 -0.51 -1.72
CA ASP A 3 -10.45 -0.14 -1.92
C ASP A 3 -10.30 1.40 -1.84
N ARG A 4 -9.43 1.85 -0.94
CA ARG A 4 -9.17 3.28 -0.72
C ARG A 4 -8.31 3.88 -1.83
N ASP A 5 -7.37 3.16 -2.34
CA ASP A 5 -6.28 3.69 -3.16
C ASP A 5 -6.37 3.23 -4.62
N GLY A 6 -6.62 1.95 -4.91
CA GLY A 6 -6.76 1.42 -6.27
C GLY A 6 -8.11 1.72 -6.91
N GLY A 7 -9.19 1.65 -6.13
CA GLY A 7 -10.54 1.92 -6.64
C GLY A 7 -11.23 0.74 -7.32
N ASP A 8 -10.62 -0.44 -7.30
CA ASP A 8 -11.08 -1.63 -8.03
C ASP A 8 -12.20 -2.38 -7.32
N SER A 9 -12.29 -2.25 -5.99
CA SER A 9 -13.31 -2.90 -5.18
C SER A 9 -14.37 -1.93 -4.70
N PRO A 10 -15.65 -2.12 -5.08
CA PRO A 10 -16.73 -1.25 -4.62
C PRO A 10 -16.89 -1.36 -3.10
N GLY A 11 -17.16 -0.22 -2.46
CA GLY A 11 -17.44 -0.18 -1.03
C GLY A 11 -18.86 -0.65 -0.71
N TYR A 12 -18.98 -1.28 0.44
CA TYR A 12 -20.28 -1.68 1.03
C TYR A 12 -20.59 -0.90 2.30
N GLY A 13 -19.95 0.29 2.48
CA GLY A 13 -20.16 1.18 3.60
C GLY A 13 -19.54 0.71 4.91
N VAL A 14 -20.14 1.12 6.02
CA VAL A 14 -19.69 0.81 7.39
C VAL A 14 -20.39 -0.44 7.91
N TRP A 15 -19.65 -1.33 8.56
CA TRP A 15 -20.15 -2.53 9.23
C TRP A 15 -19.76 -2.51 10.69
N ARG A 16 -20.64 -2.99 11.55
CA ARG A 16 -20.43 -3.04 13.00
C ARG A 16 -20.68 -4.44 13.55
N SER A 17 -19.79 -4.88 14.41
CA SER A 17 -19.98 -6.04 15.31
C SER A 17 -20.29 -5.56 16.72
N THR A 18 -21.06 -6.36 17.46
CA THR A 18 -21.36 -6.18 18.90
C THR A 18 -21.03 -7.44 19.70
N ASP A 19 -20.40 -8.43 19.07
CA ASP A 19 -20.10 -9.76 19.63
C ASP A 19 -18.63 -10.16 19.43
N GLY A 20 -17.73 -9.17 19.42
CA GLY A 20 -16.29 -9.40 19.28
C GLY A 20 -15.86 -9.84 17.88
N GLY A 21 -16.61 -9.48 16.84
CA GLY A 21 -16.27 -9.79 15.45
C GLY A 21 -16.83 -11.12 14.93
N ILE A 22 -17.65 -11.83 15.73
CA ILE A 22 -18.27 -13.09 15.33
C ILE A 22 -19.32 -12.85 14.25
N SER A 23 -20.10 -11.78 14.38
CA SER A 23 -21.06 -11.35 13.35
C SER A 23 -20.92 -9.86 13.04
N TRP A 24 -21.27 -9.48 11.81
CA TRP A 24 -21.16 -8.11 11.33
C TRP A 24 -22.46 -7.67 10.64
N HIS A 25 -22.90 -6.45 10.94
CA HIS A 25 -24.13 -5.87 10.42
C HIS A 25 -23.85 -4.53 9.72
N ALA A 26 -24.42 -4.35 8.52
CA ALA A 26 -24.32 -3.09 7.79
C ALA A 26 -24.94 -1.92 8.58
N ARG A 27 -24.24 -0.78 8.56
CA ARG A 27 -24.62 0.46 9.22
C ARG A 27 -24.53 1.64 8.26
N ASN A 28 -25.32 1.61 7.18
CA ASN A 28 -25.20 2.49 6.02
C ASN A 28 -26.38 3.44 5.81
N SER A 29 -27.34 3.48 6.76
CA SER A 29 -28.51 4.36 6.65
C SER A 29 -28.09 5.82 6.48
N GLY A 30 -28.54 6.47 5.40
CA GLY A 30 -28.17 7.85 5.07
C GLY A 30 -26.85 8.02 4.30
N MET A 31 -25.94 7.03 4.35
CA MET A 31 -24.68 7.03 3.59
C MET A 31 -24.79 6.21 2.29
N GLY A 32 -25.49 5.07 2.37
CA GLY A 32 -25.54 4.05 1.30
C GLY A 32 -24.24 3.22 1.23
N ASN A 33 -24.18 2.37 0.20
CA ASN A 33 -22.98 1.57 -0.06
C ASN A 33 -21.94 2.47 -0.76
N ARG A 34 -20.86 2.74 -0.03
CA ARG A 34 -19.73 3.57 -0.50
C ARG A 34 -18.42 2.92 -0.12
N THR A 35 -17.38 3.23 -0.85
CA THR A 35 -16.01 3.06 -0.37
C THR A 35 -15.80 4.04 0.78
N VAL A 36 -15.51 3.50 1.96
CA VAL A 36 -15.23 4.26 3.16
C VAL A 36 -13.73 4.21 3.38
N TYR A 37 -13.10 5.37 3.34
CA TYR A 37 -11.66 5.50 3.47
C TYR A 37 -11.24 5.41 4.93
N GLU A 38 -11.95 6.12 5.80
CA GLU A 38 -11.66 6.13 7.22
C GLU A 38 -12.94 6.33 8.06
N VAL A 39 -12.95 5.76 9.27
CA VAL A 39 -14.00 5.96 10.27
C VAL A 39 -13.34 6.22 11.61
N LEU A 40 -13.61 7.38 12.19
CA LEU A 40 -13.17 7.73 13.54
C LEU A 40 -14.34 7.89 14.48
N MET A 41 -14.13 7.50 15.74
CA MET A 41 -15.06 7.70 16.84
C MET A 41 -14.58 8.86 17.71
N ASP A 42 -15.49 9.74 18.11
CA ASP A 42 -15.20 10.81 19.06
C ASP A 42 -14.67 10.20 20.37
N PRO A 43 -13.47 10.59 20.83
CA PRO A 43 -12.84 10.02 22.02
C PRO A 43 -13.63 10.28 23.32
N THR A 44 -14.56 11.24 23.31
CA THR A 44 -15.38 11.61 24.47
C THR A 44 -16.82 11.13 24.38
N ASN A 45 -17.30 10.73 23.18
CA ASN A 45 -18.66 10.29 22.95
C ASN A 45 -18.77 9.23 21.86
N SER A 46 -18.83 7.96 22.24
CA SER A 46 -18.90 6.82 21.32
C SER A 46 -20.14 6.78 20.40
N ASN A 47 -21.13 7.65 20.60
CA ASN A 47 -22.26 7.81 19.68
C ASN A 47 -21.89 8.66 18.46
N ILE A 48 -20.83 9.47 18.55
CA ILE A 48 -20.40 10.33 17.46
C ILE A 48 -19.31 9.65 16.66
N LEU A 49 -19.56 9.51 15.36
CA LEU A 49 -18.61 8.96 14.41
C LEU A 49 -18.50 9.90 13.21
N ILE A 50 -17.30 10.00 12.65
CA ILE A 50 -17.02 10.70 11.42
C ILE A 50 -16.49 9.68 10.42
N ALA A 51 -16.96 9.73 9.17
CA ALA A 51 -16.50 8.86 8.12
C ALA A 51 -16.18 9.67 6.85
N SER A 52 -15.01 9.42 6.26
CA SER A 52 -14.67 9.90 4.92
C SER A 52 -14.95 8.81 3.89
N THR A 53 -15.43 9.21 2.72
CA THR A 53 -15.85 8.28 1.68
C THR A 53 -15.48 8.78 0.29
N ASN A 54 -15.52 7.86 -0.67
CA ASN A 54 -15.39 8.21 -2.07
C ASN A 54 -16.41 9.30 -2.49
N GLY A 55 -16.09 10.03 -3.57
CA GLY A 55 -16.87 11.17 -4.04
C GLY A 55 -16.70 12.41 -3.15
N SER A 56 -15.56 12.52 -2.44
CA SER A 56 -15.19 13.69 -1.65
C SER A 56 -16.21 14.04 -0.56
N ARG A 57 -16.69 13.05 0.20
CA ARG A 57 -17.76 13.26 1.17
C ARG A 57 -17.36 12.88 2.58
N ILE A 58 -17.76 13.72 3.52
CA ILE A 58 -17.68 13.45 4.96
C ILE A 58 -19.09 13.24 5.49
N TYR A 59 -19.25 12.21 6.29
CA TYR A 59 -20.48 11.85 6.98
C TYR A 59 -20.27 11.87 8.49
N ARG A 60 -21.31 12.24 9.21
CA ARG A 60 -21.36 12.22 10.67
C ARG A 60 -22.52 11.36 11.16
N SER A 61 -22.27 10.54 12.16
CA SER A 61 -23.29 9.84 12.94
C SER A 61 -23.36 10.43 14.36
N THR A 62 -24.54 10.35 14.97
CA THR A 62 -24.78 10.70 16.39
C THR A 62 -25.45 9.57 17.15
N ASP A 63 -25.54 8.39 16.54
CA ASP A 63 -26.23 7.21 17.05
C ASP A 63 -25.39 5.92 16.92
N ALA A 64 -24.07 6.07 17.12
CA ALA A 64 -23.10 4.99 17.04
C ALA A 64 -23.13 4.25 15.69
N GLY A 65 -23.29 5.00 14.60
CA GLY A 65 -23.28 4.51 13.24
C GLY A 65 -24.60 3.92 12.74
N ALA A 66 -25.70 4.02 13.53
CA ALA A 66 -26.98 3.51 13.06
C ALA A 66 -27.51 4.32 11.87
N SER A 67 -27.28 5.64 11.86
CA SER A 67 -27.56 6.52 10.74
C SER A 67 -26.45 7.55 10.52
N TRP A 68 -26.35 8.04 9.28
CA TRP A 68 -25.32 8.97 8.87
C TRP A 68 -25.94 10.18 8.14
N THR A 69 -25.43 11.36 8.48
CA THR A 69 -25.78 12.60 7.82
C THR A 69 -24.58 13.13 7.07
N TYR A 70 -24.77 13.46 5.79
CA TYR A 70 -23.77 14.17 5.01
C TYR A 70 -23.53 15.57 5.61
N THR A 71 -22.26 15.92 5.83
CA THR A 71 -21.90 17.18 6.47
C THR A 71 -21.07 18.11 5.61
N SER A 72 -20.23 17.59 4.75
CA SER A 72 -19.36 18.43 3.93
C SER A 72 -18.77 17.67 2.73
N THR A 73 -18.37 18.45 1.71
CA THR A 73 -17.41 18.02 0.71
C THR A 73 -16.01 18.37 1.18
N ALA A 74 -15.09 17.41 1.12
CA ALA A 74 -13.65 17.64 1.27
C ALA A 74 -12.95 16.90 0.15
N SER A 75 -12.20 17.60 -0.69
CA SER A 75 -11.62 17.03 -1.91
C SER A 75 -10.78 15.80 -1.62
N SER A 76 -11.21 14.66 -2.13
CA SER A 76 -10.55 13.34 -2.01
C SER A 76 -10.11 13.00 -0.58
N CYS A 77 -10.95 13.32 0.43
CA CYS A 77 -10.63 13.13 1.84
C CYS A 77 -10.32 11.67 2.16
N LYS A 78 -9.05 11.38 2.41
CA LYS A 78 -8.55 10.05 2.74
C LYS A 78 -8.19 9.92 4.22
N ASP A 79 -7.81 11.02 4.88
CA ASP A 79 -7.36 11.01 6.26
C ASP A 79 -8.22 11.98 7.10
N ILE A 80 -8.56 11.57 8.33
CA ILE A 80 -9.29 12.35 9.32
C ILE A 80 -8.55 12.24 10.67
N ALA A 81 -8.52 13.29 11.47
CA ALA A 81 -8.06 13.23 12.85
C ALA A 81 -8.87 14.13 13.76
N PHE A 82 -9.18 13.67 14.97
CA PHE A 82 -9.62 14.54 16.05
C PHE A 82 -8.44 15.29 16.65
N HIS A 83 -8.68 16.53 17.05
CA HIS A 83 -7.74 17.24 17.92
C HIS A 83 -7.59 16.46 19.23
N PRO A 84 -6.36 16.27 19.76
CA PRO A 84 -6.10 15.36 20.87
C PRO A 84 -6.87 15.66 22.17
N THR A 85 -7.25 16.91 22.41
CA THR A 85 -7.89 17.35 23.66
C THR A 85 -9.22 18.08 23.49
N ASP A 86 -9.63 18.38 22.24
CA ASP A 86 -10.91 19.07 21.94
C ASP A 86 -11.63 18.38 20.78
N SER A 87 -12.60 17.53 21.07
CA SER A 87 -13.37 16.81 20.08
C SER A 87 -14.25 17.69 19.18
N ASN A 88 -14.39 18.99 19.47
CA ASN A 88 -15.03 19.91 18.54
C ASN A 88 -14.16 20.18 17.30
N ILE A 89 -12.84 20.03 17.44
CA ILE A 89 -11.91 20.28 16.34
C ILE A 89 -11.58 18.96 15.64
N ILE A 90 -11.84 18.91 14.34
CA ILE A 90 -11.57 17.73 13.51
C ILE A 90 -10.90 18.22 12.23
N TYR A 91 -9.85 17.52 11.82
CA TYR A 91 -9.11 17.77 10.59
C TYR A 91 -9.48 16.72 9.55
N ALA A 92 -9.44 17.09 8.29
CA ALA A 92 -9.69 16.21 7.16
C ALA A 92 -8.80 16.62 5.99
N SER A 93 -8.07 15.69 5.41
CA SER A 93 -7.16 15.95 4.29
C SER A 93 -7.35 14.98 3.13
N GLY A 94 -6.96 15.45 1.95
CA GLY A 94 -7.00 14.72 0.69
C GLY A 94 -6.20 15.51 -0.33
N THR A 95 -6.83 16.21 -1.29
CA THR A 95 -6.16 17.22 -2.14
C THR A 95 -6.25 18.63 -1.56
N SER A 96 -6.91 18.79 -0.43
CA SER A 96 -7.01 20.02 0.36
C SER A 96 -7.12 19.71 1.83
N VAL A 97 -6.88 20.69 2.68
CA VAL A 97 -7.02 20.56 4.14
C VAL A 97 -8.31 21.24 4.58
N ASN A 98 -9.11 20.56 5.39
CA ASN A 98 -10.37 21.06 5.93
C ASN A 98 -10.38 20.91 7.44
N ARG A 99 -11.07 21.81 8.14
CA ARG A 99 -11.21 21.78 9.59
C ARG A 99 -12.66 22.01 10.00
N SER A 100 -13.14 21.22 10.94
CA SER A 100 -14.33 21.50 11.74
C SER A 100 -13.93 22.13 13.07
N THR A 101 -14.79 22.98 13.62
CA THR A 101 -14.73 23.51 15.00
C THR A 101 -16.05 23.30 15.75
N ASN A 102 -16.90 22.41 15.25
CA ASN A 102 -18.22 22.14 15.78
C ASN A 102 -18.54 20.62 15.77
N ASN A 103 -17.55 19.81 16.14
CA ASN A 103 -17.67 18.35 16.26
C ASN A 103 -18.16 17.68 14.95
N GLY A 104 -17.63 18.15 13.80
CA GLY A 104 -17.92 17.56 12.49
C GLY A 104 -19.29 17.92 11.89
N VAL A 105 -20.02 18.87 12.47
CA VAL A 105 -21.29 19.35 11.90
C VAL A 105 -21.06 20.06 10.56
N SER A 106 -19.94 20.79 10.45
CA SER A 106 -19.49 21.37 9.20
C SER A 106 -17.96 21.46 9.15
N PHE A 107 -17.42 21.49 7.93
CA PHE A 107 -15.99 21.68 7.68
C PHE A 107 -15.75 22.91 6.81
N THR A 108 -14.65 23.60 7.05
CA THR A 108 -14.19 24.76 6.27
C THR A 108 -12.79 24.48 5.77
N GLN A 109 -12.55 24.72 4.48
CA GLN A 109 -11.22 24.58 3.89
C GLN A 109 -10.25 25.61 4.48
N ILE A 110 -9.06 25.13 4.81
CA ILE A 110 -7.94 25.97 5.26
C ILE A 110 -7.05 26.25 4.05
N ASN A 111 -6.87 27.54 3.74
CA ASN A 111 -6.04 27.97 2.60
C ASN A 111 -4.73 28.64 3.04
N SER A 112 -4.57 28.93 4.33
CA SER A 112 -3.42 29.67 4.84
C SER A 112 -2.23 28.76 5.07
N GLY A 113 -1.27 28.82 4.14
CA GLY A 113 -0.02 28.07 4.19
C GLY A 113 -0.15 26.56 3.93
N THR A 114 -1.31 26.09 3.43
CA THR A 114 -1.51 24.71 3.02
C THR A 114 -1.03 24.47 1.59
N PRO A 115 -0.56 23.23 1.26
CA PRO A 115 -0.17 22.87 -0.10
C PRO A 115 -1.35 22.97 -1.08
N THR A 116 -1.05 23.24 -2.34
CA THR A 116 -2.04 23.35 -3.42
C THR A 116 -1.54 22.68 -4.69
N GLY A 117 -2.46 22.08 -5.47
CA GLY A 117 -2.10 21.42 -6.75
C GLY A 117 -1.47 20.05 -6.57
N VAL A 118 -1.50 19.48 -5.38
CA VAL A 118 -0.95 18.15 -5.05
C VAL A 118 -1.98 17.05 -5.25
N GLN A 119 -1.50 15.81 -5.38
CA GLN A 119 -2.38 14.64 -5.52
C GLN A 119 -2.92 14.14 -4.18
N ARG A 120 -2.11 14.25 -3.10
CA ARG A 120 -2.50 13.78 -1.76
C ARG A 120 -1.82 14.58 -0.66
N ILE A 121 -2.56 14.74 0.44
CA ILE A 121 -2.09 15.29 1.71
C ILE A 121 -2.49 14.31 2.81
N ALA A 122 -1.53 13.80 3.57
CA ALA A 122 -1.77 13.08 4.81
C ALA A 122 -1.53 14.01 6.01
N LEU A 123 -2.17 13.72 7.14
CA LEU A 123 -2.10 14.56 8.33
C LEU A 123 -1.84 13.76 9.61
N ALA A 124 -1.17 14.40 10.57
CA ALA A 124 -1.00 13.88 11.93
C ALA A 124 -1.18 14.98 12.97
N VAL A 125 -1.65 14.57 14.14
CA VAL A 125 -1.77 15.42 15.33
C VAL A 125 -0.85 14.90 16.43
N SER A 126 -0.35 15.77 17.30
CA SER A 126 0.50 15.37 18.42
C SER A 126 -0.25 15.55 19.74
N PRO A 127 -0.39 14.49 20.55
CA PRO A 127 -0.92 14.61 21.90
C PRO A 127 -0.05 15.43 22.85
N ASP A 128 1.29 15.45 22.67
CA ASP A 128 2.24 16.23 23.47
C ASP A 128 2.01 17.75 23.29
N GLU A 129 1.84 18.18 22.03
CA GLU A 129 1.50 19.56 21.68
C GLU A 129 0.14 19.59 20.94
N PRO A 130 -1.00 19.58 21.63
CA PRO A 130 -2.31 19.38 21.02
C PRO A 130 -2.67 20.36 19.89
N ASN A 131 -2.09 21.58 19.95
CA ASN A 131 -2.28 22.57 18.89
C ASN A 131 -1.40 22.34 17.64
N TRP A 132 -0.49 21.35 17.67
CA TRP A 132 0.35 21.07 16.53
C TRP A 132 -0.33 20.06 15.60
N VAL A 133 -0.32 20.42 14.32
CA VAL A 133 -0.83 19.57 13.23
C VAL A 133 0.23 19.55 12.16
N TYR A 134 0.58 18.34 11.73
CA TYR A 134 1.51 18.11 10.64
C TYR A 134 0.78 17.71 9.37
N LEU A 135 1.35 18.09 8.23
CA LEU A 135 0.94 17.60 6.91
C LEU A 135 2.16 17.14 6.16
N ILE A 136 1.98 16.09 5.37
CA ILE A 136 2.88 15.75 4.27
C ILE A 136 2.08 15.77 2.98
N ALA A 137 2.65 16.34 1.93
CA ALA A 137 1.99 16.47 0.65
C ALA A 137 2.91 16.09 -0.50
N GLY A 138 2.33 15.48 -1.54
CA GLY A 138 3.07 15.09 -2.74
C GLY A 138 2.17 14.77 -3.92
N ASP A 139 2.84 14.52 -5.03
CA ASP A 139 2.27 14.04 -6.28
C ASP A 139 3.22 13.02 -6.95
N GLY A 140 2.94 12.59 -8.17
CA GLY A 140 3.79 11.62 -8.88
C GLY A 140 5.21 12.11 -9.16
N SER A 141 5.52 13.41 -9.01
CA SER A 141 6.87 13.97 -9.19
C SER A 141 7.71 13.89 -7.92
N GLY A 142 7.07 13.82 -6.73
CA GLY A 142 7.75 13.72 -5.44
C GLY A 142 7.07 14.46 -4.31
N LEU A 143 7.86 14.75 -3.27
CA LEU A 143 7.46 15.53 -2.12
C LEU A 143 7.21 17.01 -2.51
N ASP A 144 5.99 17.50 -2.26
CA ASP A 144 5.71 18.92 -2.28
C ASP A 144 6.25 19.60 -1.00
N GLY A 145 6.00 19.00 0.15
CA GLY A 145 6.56 19.44 1.40
C GLY A 145 6.00 18.76 2.65
N ILE A 146 6.69 19.01 3.76
CA ILE A 146 6.20 18.77 5.12
C ILE A 146 5.84 20.12 5.71
N TYR A 147 4.67 20.21 6.33
CA TYR A 147 4.11 21.44 6.86
C TYR A 147 3.71 21.26 8.32
N ARG A 148 3.72 22.34 9.08
CA ARG A 148 3.27 22.34 10.49
C ARG A 148 2.40 23.56 10.80
N SER A 149 1.31 23.29 11.48
CA SER A 149 0.57 24.30 12.24
C SER A 149 0.92 24.19 13.72
N THR A 150 0.94 25.33 14.44
CA THR A 150 1.07 25.39 15.90
C THR A 150 -0.14 26.08 16.55
N ASN A 151 -1.24 26.22 15.81
CA ASN A 151 -2.46 26.90 16.24
C ASN A 151 -3.72 26.16 15.81
N SER A 152 -3.74 24.85 16.08
CA SER A 152 -4.86 23.94 15.79
C SER A 152 -5.31 24.02 14.33
N GLY A 153 -4.36 24.04 13.38
CA GLY A 153 -4.64 24.04 11.95
C GLY A 153 -5.22 25.34 11.40
N ALA A 154 -5.14 26.46 12.11
CA ALA A 154 -5.64 27.73 11.59
C ALA A 154 -4.77 28.29 10.45
N ASN A 155 -3.46 28.05 10.49
CA ASN A 155 -2.53 28.26 9.39
C ASN A 155 -1.36 27.25 9.48
N PHE A 156 -0.66 27.08 8.37
CA PHE A 156 0.48 26.19 8.26
C PHE A 156 1.72 26.93 7.77
N SER A 157 2.88 26.38 8.08
CA SER A 157 4.18 26.81 7.55
C SER A 157 4.95 25.60 7.04
N THR A 158 5.64 25.76 5.91
CA THR A 158 6.52 24.74 5.36
C THR A 158 7.67 24.47 6.33
N ARG A 159 7.95 23.20 6.58
CA ARG A 159 9.10 22.74 7.39
C ARG A 159 10.27 22.36 6.49
N THR A 160 10.00 21.54 5.49
CA THR A 160 10.99 21.18 4.48
C THR A 160 10.31 20.77 3.17
N THR A 161 11.07 20.85 2.07
CA THR A 161 10.70 20.31 0.76
C THR A 161 11.77 19.32 0.26
N THR A 162 12.77 19.03 1.12
CA THR A 162 13.91 18.15 0.79
C THR A 162 14.37 17.39 2.03
N PRO A 163 14.92 16.14 1.87
CA PRO A 163 14.97 15.36 0.64
C PRO A 163 13.57 14.95 0.18
N ASN A 164 13.44 14.37 -1.03
CA ASN A 164 12.19 13.77 -1.47
C ASN A 164 11.93 12.47 -0.70
N VAL A 165 11.33 12.56 0.49
CA VAL A 165 11.05 11.40 1.36
C VAL A 165 10.07 10.40 0.76
N LEU A 166 9.43 10.73 -0.37
CA LEU A 166 8.51 9.87 -1.11
C LEU A 166 9.21 9.13 -2.27
N GLY A 167 10.51 9.38 -2.47
CA GLY A 167 11.30 8.72 -3.50
C GLY A 167 11.74 7.30 -3.10
N TYR A 168 12.31 6.60 -4.07
CA TYR A 168 12.58 5.16 -4.00
C TYR A 168 13.91 4.81 -3.32
N ASP A 169 14.78 5.76 -3.02
CA ASP A 169 16.08 5.50 -2.40
C ASP A 169 16.27 6.20 -1.05
N THR A 170 17.32 5.81 -0.31
CA THR A 170 17.61 6.32 1.03
C THR A 170 18.07 7.77 1.10
N THR A 171 18.31 8.40 -0.05
CA THR A 171 18.66 9.82 -0.19
C THR A 171 17.51 10.66 -0.73
N GLY A 172 16.39 10.00 -1.07
CA GLY A 172 15.17 10.57 -1.61
C GLY A 172 14.93 10.18 -3.06
N GLY A 173 15.83 10.55 -3.97
CA GLY A 173 15.67 10.27 -5.39
C GLY A 173 14.56 11.08 -6.07
N THR A 174 14.00 10.55 -7.15
CA THR A 174 12.94 11.19 -7.95
C THR A 174 11.67 10.34 -7.98
N GLY A 175 10.54 10.97 -8.30
CA GLY A 175 9.25 10.30 -8.37
C GLY A 175 8.62 10.05 -7.00
N SER A 176 7.41 9.56 -7.00
CA SER A 176 6.68 9.12 -5.82
C SER A 176 5.41 8.35 -6.21
N GLN A 177 4.83 7.66 -5.23
CA GLN A 177 3.52 7.00 -5.31
C GLN A 177 2.53 7.64 -4.32
N ALA A 178 2.66 8.96 -4.04
CA ALA A 178 1.85 9.65 -3.02
C ALA A 178 0.33 9.47 -3.19
N TRP A 179 -0.15 9.20 -4.40
CA TRP A 179 -1.56 8.89 -4.64
C TRP A 179 -1.98 7.58 -3.98
N TYR A 180 -1.06 6.64 -3.85
CA TYR A 180 -1.25 5.28 -3.33
C TYR A 180 -0.79 5.17 -1.86
N ASP A 181 0.49 5.39 -1.60
CA ASP A 181 1.16 5.23 -0.31
C ASP A 181 1.59 6.60 0.24
N LEU A 182 0.94 7.08 1.25
CA LEU A 182 1.30 8.32 1.94
C LEU A 182 0.79 8.29 3.37
N VAL A 183 1.71 8.31 4.32
CA VAL A 183 1.38 8.33 5.75
C VAL A 183 2.30 9.28 6.52
N ILE A 184 1.79 9.80 7.64
CA ILE A 184 2.55 10.58 8.61
C ILE A 184 2.01 10.28 10.02
N ALA A 185 2.91 10.13 10.99
CA ALA A 185 2.57 10.01 12.40
C ALA A 185 3.45 10.93 13.24
N ALA A 186 2.90 11.47 14.33
CA ALA A 186 3.65 12.26 15.31
C ALA A 186 3.73 11.48 16.63
N ASP A 187 4.92 11.50 17.24
CA ASP A 187 5.15 10.84 18.52
C ASP A 187 4.24 11.45 19.59
N PRO A 188 3.52 10.62 20.37
CA PRO A 188 2.58 11.10 21.39
C PRO A 188 3.26 11.76 22.60
N THR A 189 4.58 11.64 22.75
CA THR A 189 5.35 12.13 23.91
C THR A 189 6.40 13.19 23.54
N ASP A 190 6.68 13.39 22.26
CA ASP A 190 7.53 14.46 21.73
C ASP A 190 7.03 14.94 20.38
N ALA A 191 6.34 16.06 20.35
CA ALA A 191 5.78 16.64 19.15
C ALA A 191 6.81 16.96 18.05
N ASN A 192 8.11 17.05 18.36
CA ASN A 192 9.15 17.25 17.36
C ASN A 192 9.52 15.97 16.61
N VAL A 193 9.13 14.80 17.14
CA VAL A 193 9.38 13.52 16.48
C VAL A 193 8.21 13.18 15.58
N ILE A 194 8.47 13.07 14.29
CA ILE A 194 7.49 12.61 13.30
C ILE A 194 8.10 11.52 12.42
N TYR A 195 7.24 10.63 11.96
CA TYR A 195 7.57 9.63 10.95
C TYR A 195 6.71 9.85 9.72
N THR A 196 7.29 9.62 8.55
CA THR A 196 6.59 9.66 7.27
C THR A 196 6.88 8.39 6.49
N GLY A 197 5.92 7.97 5.68
CA GLY A 197 6.06 6.84 4.77
C GLY A 197 5.45 7.14 3.41
N GLY A 198 6.12 6.66 2.42
CA GLY A 198 5.78 6.41 1.06
C GLY A 198 6.36 5.03 0.76
N VAL A 199 7.29 4.90 -0.19
CA VAL A 199 8.01 3.64 -0.41
C VAL A 199 8.89 3.26 0.79
N ASN A 200 9.55 4.23 1.41
CA ASN A 200 10.41 4.04 2.58
C ASN A 200 9.87 4.78 3.80
N LEU A 201 10.39 4.42 4.99
CA LEU A 201 10.10 5.16 6.21
C LEU A 201 11.20 6.20 6.50
N TRP A 202 10.76 7.38 6.90
CA TRP A 202 11.62 8.50 7.27
C TRP A 202 11.22 9.07 8.63
N LYS A 203 12.19 9.63 9.34
CA LYS A 203 12.01 10.23 10.67
C LYS A 203 12.57 11.65 10.71
N SER A 204 11.91 12.50 11.45
CA SER A 204 12.42 13.79 11.93
C SER A 204 12.43 13.81 13.44
N VAL A 205 13.36 14.58 14.02
CA VAL A 205 13.44 14.86 15.49
C VAL A 205 13.42 16.38 15.76
N ASP A 206 13.09 17.18 14.75
CA ASP A 206 13.10 18.65 14.83
C ASP A 206 11.82 19.28 14.25
N GLY A 207 10.73 18.53 14.32
CA GLY A 207 9.41 18.97 13.85
C GLY A 207 9.31 19.07 12.34
N GLY A 208 9.96 18.16 11.61
CA GLY A 208 9.89 18.05 10.16
C GLY A 208 10.85 18.97 9.41
N ALA A 209 11.81 19.61 10.07
CA ALA A 209 12.76 20.49 9.40
C ALA A 209 13.88 19.70 8.70
N THR A 210 14.30 18.57 9.29
CA THR A 210 15.22 17.62 8.68
C THR A 210 14.65 16.21 8.73
N MET A 211 14.92 15.41 7.70
CA MET A 211 14.42 14.05 7.56
C MET A 211 15.56 13.07 7.36
N THR A 212 15.51 11.92 8.07
CA THR A 212 16.46 10.82 7.96
C THR A 212 15.72 9.54 7.61
N CYS A 213 16.19 8.81 6.61
CA CYS A 213 15.64 7.52 6.22
C CYS A 213 15.89 6.48 7.33
N THR A 214 14.86 5.74 7.75
CA THR A 214 14.93 4.75 8.83
C THR A 214 14.65 3.32 8.36
N SER A 215 14.16 3.14 7.13
CA SER A 215 14.03 1.83 6.51
C SER A 215 14.28 1.91 5.01
N TYR A 216 14.69 0.80 4.42
CA TYR A 216 14.87 0.69 2.99
C TYR A 216 14.22 -0.58 2.46
N TRP A 217 13.43 -0.46 1.41
CA TRP A 217 12.55 -1.53 0.93
C TRP A 217 13.26 -2.70 0.22
N VAL A 218 14.49 -2.52 -0.28
CA VAL A 218 15.17 -3.53 -1.11
C VAL A 218 16.10 -4.42 -0.31
N SER A 219 16.98 -3.83 0.50
CA SER A 219 18.04 -4.56 1.21
C SER A 219 18.63 -3.69 2.32
N PRO A 220 19.23 -4.28 3.37
CA PRO A 220 19.93 -3.52 4.41
C PRO A 220 21.00 -2.63 3.78
N GLN A 221 20.97 -1.33 4.06
CA GLN A 221 21.91 -0.35 3.53
C GLN A 221 22.43 0.57 4.62
N GLY A 222 23.72 0.55 4.87
CA GLY A 222 24.36 1.49 5.82
C GLY A 222 23.87 1.34 7.27
N GLY A 223 23.37 0.18 7.67
CA GLY A 223 22.78 -0.07 8.98
C GLY A 223 21.28 0.29 9.08
N ILE A 224 20.65 0.60 7.96
CA ILE A 224 19.20 0.81 7.86
C ILE A 224 18.51 -0.55 7.63
N ASP A 225 17.48 -0.84 8.41
CA ASP A 225 16.71 -2.08 8.28
C ASP A 225 15.84 -2.13 7.03
N VAL A 226 15.45 -3.35 6.68
CA VAL A 226 14.45 -3.58 5.62
C VAL A 226 13.05 -3.54 6.23
N VAL A 227 12.20 -2.69 5.68
CA VAL A 227 10.75 -2.74 5.83
C VAL A 227 10.17 -2.78 4.43
N HIS A 228 9.18 -3.63 4.20
CA HIS A 228 8.53 -3.73 2.89
C HIS A 228 8.06 -2.37 2.39
N ALA A 229 8.04 -2.17 1.09
CA ALA A 229 7.59 -0.92 0.45
C ALA A 229 6.12 -0.60 0.75
N ASP A 230 5.74 0.59 0.34
CA ASP A 230 4.36 1.07 0.18
C ASP A 230 3.61 1.15 1.53
N GLN A 231 3.90 2.24 2.25
CA GLN A 231 3.44 2.43 3.62
C GLN A 231 2.00 2.98 3.66
N HIS A 232 1.08 2.27 4.31
CA HIS A 232 -0.34 2.64 4.39
C HIS A 232 -0.81 3.05 5.77
N ALA A 233 -0.11 2.65 6.82
CA ALA A 233 -0.44 2.97 8.21
C ALA A 233 0.82 3.17 9.05
N LEU A 234 0.78 4.17 9.93
CA LEU A 234 1.76 4.42 10.98
C LEU A 234 1.02 4.79 12.26
N GLU A 235 1.16 3.97 13.30
CA GLU A 235 0.44 4.16 14.56
C GLU A 235 1.37 3.96 15.77
N PHE A 236 1.30 4.86 16.72
CA PHE A 236 2.00 4.70 18.01
C PHE A 236 1.14 3.96 19.02
N SER A 237 1.75 2.99 19.69
CA SER A 237 1.13 2.37 20.86
C SER A 237 1.04 3.38 22.01
N LEU A 238 -0.17 3.60 22.51
CA LEU A 238 -0.39 4.46 23.69
C LEU A 238 0.17 3.86 24.99
N HIS A 239 0.60 2.59 24.98
CA HIS A 239 1.06 1.88 26.17
C HIS A 239 2.57 1.68 26.23
N THR A 240 3.22 1.52 25.08
CA THR A 240 4.64 1.14 24.99
C THR A 240 5.49 2.14 24.21
N ASN A 241 4.87 3.13 23.60
CA ASN A 241 5.48 4.07 22.66
C ASN A 241 6.16 3.40 21.44
N ALA A 242 5.89 2.11 21.22
CA ALA A 242 6.32 1.44 20.00
C ALA A 242 5.52 1.98 18.81
N ILE A 243 6.18 2.12 17.68
CA ILE A 243 5.52 2.48 16.42
C ILE A 243 5.22 1.20 15.63
N TYR A 244 4.01 1.12 15.08
CA TYR A 244 3.57 0.07 14.18
C TYR A 244 3.41 0.62 12.78
N ASN A 245 3.82 -0.18 11.81
CA ASN A 245 3.70 0.15 10.40
C ASN A 245 2.93 -0.97 9.68
N GLY A 246 1.96 -0.59 8.87
CA GLY A 246 1.26 -1.46 7.93
C GLY A 246 1.61 -1.08 6.50
N ASN A 247 2.02 -2.06 5.70
CA ASN A 247 2.45 -1.90 4.31
C ASN A 247 2.02 -3.09 3.44
N ASP A 248 2.36 -3.09 2.17
CA ASP A 248 1.95 -4.15 1.22
C ASP A 248 2.59 -5.52 1.52
N GLY A 249 3.66 -5.58 2.32
CA GLY A 249 4.27 -6.81 2.81
C GLY A 249 3.69 -7.32 4.12
N GLY A 250 3.00 -6.48 4.91
CA GLY A 250 2.45 -6.90 6.19
C GLY A 250 2.50 -5.85 7.28
N VAL A 251 2.88 -6.28 8.48
CA VAL A 251 2.94 -5.44 9.68
C VAL A 251 4.33 -5.50 10.29
N TYR A 252 4.89 -4.34 10.57
CA TYR A 252 6.19 -4.17 11.23
C TYR A 252 6.04 -3.35 12.51
N THR A 253 6.99 -3.49 13.42
CA THR A 253 7.05 -2.67 14.63
C THR A 253 8.47 -2.25 14.95
N SER A 254 8.61 -1.07 15.52
CA SER A 254 9.86 -0.61 16.15
C SER A 254 9.58 -0.18 17.58
N SER A 255 10.39 -0.65 18.51
CA SER A 255 10.35 -0.27 19.94
C SER A 255 11.53 0.61 20.35
N ASP A 256 12.41 0.96 19.41
CA ASP A 256 13.64 1.72 19.64
C ASP A 256 13.71 3.00 18.79
N ASN A 257 12.55 3.62 18.58
CA ASN A 257 12.42 4.87 17.83
C ASN A 257 12.81 4.75 16.34
N GLY A 258 12.50 3.63 15.69
CA GLY A 258 12.72 3.43 14.26
C GLY A 258 14.16 3.08 13.89
N VAL A 259 14.99 2.64 14.84
CA VAL A 259 16.36 2.19 14.57
C VAL A 259 16.33 0.77 14.00
N ASN A 260 15.56 -0.11 14.63
CA ASN A 260 15.34 -1.48 14.16
C ASN A 260 13.84 -1.74 13.99
N TRP A 261 13.50 -2.60 13.02
CA TRP A 261 12.13 -2.98 12.70
C TRP A 261 11.95 -4.49 12.70
N ASP A 262 11.01 -4.97 13.50
CA ASP A 262 10.63 -6.37 13.58
C ASP A 262 9.43 -6.66 12.67
N ASP A 263 9.52 -7.69 11.83
CA ASP A 263 8.43 -8.17 11.00
C ASP A 263 7.45 -9.03 11.84
N LEU A 264 6.20 -8.58 11.94
CA LEU A 264 5.11 -9.25 12.65
C LEU A 264 4.14 -9.99 11.72
N SER A 265 4.45 -10.09 10.44
CA SER A 265 3.54 -10.64 9.41
C SER A 265 3.35 -12.15 9.51
N SER A 266 4.23 -12.85 10.26
CA SER A 266 4.16 -14.32 10.39
C SER A 266 2.81 -14.78 10.97
N GLY A 267 2.10 -15.63 10.23
CA GLY A 267 0.78 -16.15 10.61
C GLY A 267 -0.40 -15.30 10.13
N LEU A 268 -0.16 -14.17 9.48
CA LEU A 268 -1.21 -13.39 8.82
C LEU A 268 -1.49 -13.97 7.42
N ALA A 269 -2.78 -14.16 7.09
CA ALA A 269 -3.22 -14.61 5.77
C ALA A 269 -3.48 -13.40 4.87
N ILE A 270 -2.42 -12.74 4.41
CA ILE A 270 -2.47 -11.44 3.71
C ILE A 270 -1.98 -11.49 2.26
N ALA A 271 -1.50 -12.64 1.77
CA ALA A 271 -0.98 -12.77 0.41
C ALA A 271 -2.08 -12.69 -0.65
N GLN A 272 -1.92 -11.84 -1.65
CA GLN A 272 -2.77 -11.76 -2.82
C GLN A 272 -2.15 -12.55 -3.97
N ILE A 273 -2.75 -13.69 -4.31
CA ILE A 273 -2.23 -14.59 -5.35
C ILE A 273 -2.77 -14.17 -6.71
N TYR A 274 -1.87 -13.84 -7.65
CA TYR A 274 -2.22 -13.66 -9.06
C TYR A 274 -2.41 -15.01 -9.77
N LYS A 275 -1.45 -15.91 -9.61
CA LYS A 275 -1.44 -17.20 -10.31
C LYS A 275 -0.83 -18.30 -9.46
N ILE A 276 -1.24 -19.54 -9.76
CA ILE A 276 -0.74 -20.75 -9.12
C ILE A 276 -0.43 -21.81 -10.16
N GLY A 277 0.72 -22.48 -10.00
CA GLY A 277 1.09 -23.71 -10.70
C GLY A 277 1.24 -24.85 -9.72
N VAL A 278 0.61 -26.01 -10.00
CA VAL A 278 0.69 -27.19 -9.14
C VAL A 278 1.42 -28.33 -9.84
N SER A 279 2.23 -29.08 -9.09
CA SER A 279 2.92 -30.24 -9.61
C SER A 279 1.93 -31.40 -9.87
N GLN A 280 2.15 -32.10 -10.99
CA GLN A 280 1.41 -33.33 -11.33
C GLN A 280 2.16 -34.59 -10.86
N THR A 281 3.42 -34.46 -10.45
CA THR A 281 4.31 -35.59 -10.10
C THR A 281 4.71 -35.61 -8.64
N VAL A 282 4.61 -34.47 -7.94
CA VAL A 282 5.01 -34.35 -6.52
C VAL A 282 3.82 -33.78 -5.75
N SER A 283 3.36 -34.48 -4.71
CA SER A 283 2.31 -34.00 -3.82
C SER A 283 2.81 -32.77 -3.02
N ASP A 284 1.90 -31.88 -2.66
CA ASP A 284 2.13 -30.70 -1.80
C ASP A 284 3.20 -29.74 -2.35
N LEU A 285 3.43 -29.76 -3.68
CA LEU A 285 4.35 -28.87 -4.36
C LEU A 285 3.58 -27.94 -5.29
N ALA A 286 3.72 -26.64 -5.05
CA ALA A 286 3.15 -25.58 -5.87
C ALA A 286 4.11 -24.42 -6.02
N ILE A 287 3.89 -23.61 -7.05
CA ILE A 287 4.53 -22.31 -7.26
C ILE A 287 3.44 -21.25 -7.35
N ASN A 288 3.61 -20.14 -6.64
CA ASN A 288 2.62 -19.10 -6.48
C ASN A 288 3.22 -17.72 -6.78
N GLY A 289 2.57 -16.95 -7.62
CA GLY A 289 2.90 -15.55 -7.87
C GLY A 289 1.98 -14.64 -7.06
N TYR A 290 2.56 -13.72 -6.30
CA TYR A 290 1.85 -12.80 -5.42
C TYR A 290 2.07 -11.36 -5.86
N GLN A 291 1.05 -10.53 -5.72
CA GLN A 291 1.24 -9.09 -5.77
C GLN A 291 2.19 -8.67 -4.63
N ASP A 292 3.15 -7.81 -4.94
CA ASP A 292 4.12 -7.18 -4.05
C ASP A 292 5.03 -8.14 -3.24
N ASN A 293 4.71 -9.44 -3.22
CA ASN A 293 5.38 -10.43 -2.36
C ASN A 293 6.10 -11.55 -3.15
N GLY A 294 6.38 -11.30 -4.42
CA GLY A 294 7.22 -12.14 -5.25
C GLY A 294 6.59 -13.45 -5.72
N THR A 295 7.44 -14.38 -6.13
CA THR A 295 7.05 -15.74 -6.47
C THR A 295 7.64 -16.71 -5.47
N SER A 296 6.78 -17.50 -4.81
CA SER A 296 7.21 -18.52 -3.85
C SER A 296 6.96 -19.93 -4.35
N VAL A 297 7.82 -20.85 -3.91
CA VAL A 297 7.64 -22.30 -4.07
C VAL A 297 7.20 -22.86 -2.72
N SER A 298 6.01 -23.48 -2.69
CA SER A 298 5.48 -24.13 -1.50
C SER A 298 5.70 -25.64 -1.51
N ARG A 299 6.16 -26.17 -0.38
CA ARG A 299 6.36 -27.61 -0.13
C ARG A 299 5.70 -27.96 1.20
N GLY A 300 4.49 -28.50 1.13
CA GLY A 300 3.65 -28.69 2.32
C GLY A 300 3.33 -27.33 2.97
N THR A 301 3.78 -27.13 4.18
CA THR A 301 3.57 -25.88 4.94
C THR A 301 4.72 -24.85 4.80
N SER A 302 5.76 -25.19 4.05
CA SER A 302 6.90 -24.31 3.82
C SER A 302 6.72 -23.51 2.54
N PHE A 303 6.90 -22.20 2.61
CA PHE A 303 6.86 -21.26 1.50
C PHE A 303 8.21 -20.53 1.44
N ILE A 304 8.86 -20.58 0.28
CA ILE A 304 10.16 -19.93 0.09
C ILE A 304 10.04 -19.01 -1.13
N THR A 305 10.25 -17.71 -0.93
CA THR A 305 10.26 -16.72 -2.01
C THR A 305 11.57 -16.81 -2.78
N GLU A 306 11.48 -17.08 -4.07
CA GLU A 306 12.63 -17.35 -4.95
C GLU A 306 12.80 -16.24 -6.02
N ILE A 307 11.74 -15.47 -6.30
CA ILE A 307 11.78 -14.33 -7.22
C ILE A 307 11.11 -13.17 -6.48
N GLY A 308 11.81 -12.05 -6.35
CA GLY A 308 11.27 -10.82 -5.74
C GLY A 308 10.39 -10.03 -6.72
N GLY A 309 9.89 -8.87 -6.29
CA GLY A 309 8.94 -8.03 -7.03
C GLY A 309 7.53 -8.63 -7.04
N ASP A 310 6.72 -8.31 -8.05
CA ASP A 310 5.42 -8.95 -8.24
C ASP A 310 5.56 -10.28 -8.95
N GLY A 311 5.10 -11.35 -8.30
CA GLY A 311 5.06 -12.68 -8.89
C GLY A 311 3.80 -12.86 -9.74
N MET A 312 3.99 -13.14 -11.03
CA MET A 312 2.94 -13.20 -12.04
C MET A 312 2.56 -14.64 -12.41
N GLU A 313 2.39 -14.95 -13.68
CA GLU A 313 2.04 -16.29 -14.17
C GLU A 313 3.06 -17.34 -13.69
N CYS A 314 2.57 -18.50 -13.28
CA CYS A 314 3.35 -19.61 -12.73
C CYS A 314 2.97 -20.95 -13.36
N ALA A 315 3.94 -21.83 -13.55
CA ALA A 315 3.73 -23.20 -14.03
C ALA A 315 4.79 -24.16 -13.51
N ILE A 316 4.42 -25.43 -13.31
CA ILE A 316 5.34 -26.56 -13.09
C ILE A 316 5.20 -27.49 -14.28
N ASP A 317 6.32 -28.03 -14.78
CA ASP A 317 6.30 -29.06 -15.81
C ASP A 317 5.51 -30.27 -15.32
N PRO A 318 4.46 -30.70 -16.05
CA PRO A 318 3.59 -31.79 -15.61
C PRO A 318 4.30 -33.18 -15.53
N THR A 319 5.48 -33.30 -16.12
CA THR A 319 6.23 -34.56 -16.18
C THR A 319 7.49 -34.58 -15.33
N ASP A 320 8.06 -33.40 -15.03
CA ASP A 320 9.28 -33.26 -14.21
C ASP A 320 9.24 -31.97 -13.36
N ALA A 321 9.01 -32.13 -12.08
CA ALA A 321 8.93 -31.03 -11.14
C ALA A 321 10.25 -30.26 -10.92
N ASN A 322 11.38 -30.70 -11.48
CA ASN A 322 12.61 -29.89 -11.49
C ASN A 322 12.46 -28.63 -12.35
N TYR A 323 11.58 -28.68 -13.36
CA TYR A 323 11.34 -27.55 -14.24
C TYR A 323 10.12 -26.76 -13.75
N MET A 324 10.38 -25.55 -13.26
CA MET A 324 9.36 -24.59 -12.83
C MET A 324 9.53 -23.29 -13.57
N TYR A 325 8.44 -22.59 -13.76
CA TYR A 325 8.39 -21.31 -14.46
C TYR A 325 7.62 -20.31 -13.61
N GLY A 326 8.20 -19.14 -13.41
CA GLY A 326 7.57 -17.99 -12.79
C GLY A 326 7.83 -16.77 -13.67
N ALA A 327 7.06 -15.71 -13.49
CA ALA A 327 7.29 -14.46 -14.20
C ALA A 327 7.21 -13.29 -13.24
N LEU A 328 7.93 -12.21 -13.58
CA LEU A 328 7.67 -10.87 -13.11
C LEU A 328 6.73 -10.16 -14.11
N TYR A 329 6.30 -8.98 -13.76
CA TYR A 329 5.49 -8.10 -14.60
C TYR A 329 6.12 -7.86 -15.98
N TYR A 330 5.29 -7.53 -16.94
CA TYR A 330 5.64 -7.21 -18.33
C TYR A 330 6.39 -8.33 -19.07
N GLY A 331 6.30 -9.57 -18.57
CA GLY A 331 6.75 -10.76 -19.27
C GLY A 331 8.22 -11.14 -19.05
N ASP A 332 8.83 -10.76 -17.94
CA ASP A 332 10.13 -11.34 -17.54
C ASP A 332 9.91 -12.81 -17.08
N ILE A 333 9.88 -13.74 -18.03
CA ILE A 333 9.65 -15.16 -17.79
C ILE A 333 10.95 -15.82 -17.35
N ARG A 334 10.90 -16.46 -16.21
CA ARG A 334 12.04 -17.15 -15.57
C ARG A 334 11.78 -18.64 -15.42
N ARG A 335 12.84 -19.42 -15.52
CA ARG A 335 12.81 -20.89 -15.38
C ARG A 335 13.76 -21.34 -14.29
N SER A 336 13.30 -22.28 -13.47
CA SER A 336 14.13 -23.16 -12.63
C SER A 336 14.34 -24.49 -13.33
N THR A 337 15.50 -25.11 -13.09
CA THR A 337 15.84 -26.48 -13.50
C THR A 337 16.28 -27.32 -12.30
N ASN A 338 16.08 -26.82 -11.08
CA ASN A 338 16.52 -27.40 -9.83
C ASN A 338 15.43 -27.37 -8.76
N ASN A 339 14.21 -27.71 -9.17
CA ASN A 339 13.04 -27.80 -8.28
C ASN A 339 12.75 -26.47 -7.55
N GLY A 340 12.89 -25.34 -8.24
CA GLY A 340 12.58 -24.03 -7.71
C GLY A 340 13.63 -23.41 -6.78
N ALA A 341 14.83 -23.97 -6.67
CA ALA A 341 15.89 -23.44 -5.82
C ALA A 341 16.61 -22.22 -6.43
N SER A 342 16.46 -21.98 -7.71
CA SER A 342 16.93 -20.77 -8.39
C SER A 342 16.23 -20.60 -9.74
N PHE A 343 16.11 -19.36 -10.21
CA PHE A 343 15.45 -19.01 -11.46
C PHE A 343 16.33 -18.12 -12.34
N SER A 344 16.24 -18.34 -13.65
CA SER A 344 16.94 -17.53 -14.66
C SER A 344 16.01 -17.15 -15.80
N ALA A 345 16.13 -15.94 -16.31
CA ALA A 345 15.32 -15.43 -17.41
C ALA A 345 15.53 -16.27 -18.69
N ILE A 346 14.45 -16.54 -19.43
CA ILE A 346 14.48 -17.37 -20.63
C ILE A 346 13.96 -16.68 -21.90
N ASN A 347 13.49 -15.45 -21.81
CA ASN A 347 12.86 -14.71 -22.91
C ASN A 347 13.67 -13.51 -23.41
N GLY A 348 14.97 -13.48 -23.17
CA GLY A 348 15.85 -12.34 -23.52
C GLY A 348 15.91 -11.99 -25.01
N ASN A 349 15.36 -12.79 -25.92
CA ASN A 349 15.24 -12.50 -27.34
C ASN A 349 13.88 -11.90 -27.74
N ILE A 350 12.92 -11.75 -26.82
CA ILE A 350 11.66 -11.07 -27.06
C ILE A 350 11.88 -9.58 -26.78
N SER A 351 11.71 -8.75 -27.80
CA SER A 351 11.84 -7.30 -27.69
C SER A 351 10.51 -6.60 -27.40
N GLU A 352 9.43 -7.35 -27.35
CA GLU A 352 8.08 -6.86 -27.03
C GLU A 352 7.91 -6.85 -25.51
N GLU A 353 7.25 -5.83 -25.02
CA GLU A 353 6.81 -5.78 -23.63
C GLU A 353 5.51 -6.58 -23.47
N GLY A 354 5.39 -7.38 -22.43
CA GLY A 354 4.18 -8.10 -22.10
C GLY A 354 3.12 -7.23 -21.42
N GLY A 355 1.94 -7.80 -21.15
CA GLY A 355 0.98 -7.20 -20.22
C GLY A 355 1.48 -7.27 -18.77
N TRP A 356 0.83 -6.56 -17.84
CA TRP A 356 1.14 -6.64 -16.41
C TRP A 356 1.27 -8.10 -15.97
N VAL A 357 0.25 -8.90 -16.16
CA VAL A 357 0.32 -10.36 -16.09
C VAL A 357 0.44 -10.91 -17.51
N THR A 358 1.64 -11.24 -17.94
CA THR A 358 1.88 -11.79 -19.28
C THR A 358 1.52 -13.28 -19.28
N PRO A 359 0.52 -13.72 -20.07
CA PRO A 359 0.10 -15.11 -20.07
C PRO A 359 1.12 -15.99 -20.79
N TYR A 360 1.45 -17.13 -20.18
CA TYR A 360 2.13 -18.22 -20.87
C TYR A 360 1.56 -19.57 -20.43
N LYS A 361 1.69 -20.59 -21.29
CA LYS A 361 1.25 -21.96 -21.00
C LYS A 361 2.22 -22.96 -21.54
N LEU A 362 2.47 -24.01 -20.76
CA LEU A 362 3.09 -25.23 -21.25
C LEU A 362 2.09 -26.03 -22.08
N ASP A 363 2.56 -26.65 -23.15
CA ASP A 363 1.76 -27.59 -23.95
C ASP A 363 1.49 -28.86 -23.11
N PRO A 364 0.22 -29.21 -22.85
CA PRO A 364 -0.09 -30.36 -22.01
C PRO A 364 0.33 -31.70 -22.60
N ASN A 365 0.59 -31.76 -23.91
CA ASN A 365 1.06 -32.98 -24.60
C ASN A 365 2.59 -33.01 -24.81
N ASN A 366 3.25 -31.88 -24.61
CA ASN A 366 4.69 -31.74 -24.75
C ASN A 366 5.21 -30.61 -23.84
N ALA A 367 5.55 -30.95 -22.61
CA ALA A 367 6.01 -30.01 -21.59
C ALA A 367 7.26 -29.20 -22.00
N ASN A 368 8.01 -29.66 -23.01
CA ASN A 368 9.11 -28.90 -23.61
C ASN A 368 8.64 -27.71 -24.47
N ARG A 369 7.34 -27.60 -24.74
CA ARG A 369 6.78 -26.51 -25.53
C ARG A 369 6.06 -25.53 -24.64
N MET A 370 6.41 -24.26 -24.79
CA MET A 370 5.75 -23.12 -24.12
C MET A 370 5.24 -22.13 -25.16
N VAL A 371 4.04 -21.63 -24.97
CA VAL A 371 3.47 -20.50 -25.74
C VAL A 371 3.31 -19.32 -24.81
N ALA A 372 3.73 -18.13 -25.25
CA ALA A 372 3.62 -16.88 -24.50
C ALA A 372 2.94 -15.77 -25.33
N GLY A 373 2.08 -14.99 -24.67
CA GLY A 373 1.33 -13.89 -25.29
C GLY A 373 1.92 -12.54 -24.91
N PHE A 374 2.63 -11.94 -25.85
CA PHE A 374 3.08 -10.54 -25.84
C PHE A 374 2.17 -9.71 -26.76
N ASP A 375 2.68 -8.66 -27.43
CA ASP A 375 1.97 -8.04 -28.56
C ASP A 375 1.71 -9.05 -29.68
N ASN A 376 2.53 -10.07 -29.75
CA ASN A 376 2.38 -11.20 -30.63
C ASN A 376 2.45 -12.50 -29.83
N ILE A 377 2.11 -13.62 -30.50
CA ILE A 377 2.27 -14.95 -29.91
C ILE A 377 3.67 -15.46 -30.21
N TRP A 378 4.33 -15.93 -29.17
CA TRP A 378 5.68 -16.49 -29.22
C TRP A 378 5.64 -17.94 -28.75
N ILE A 379 6.46 -18.78 -29.34
CA ILE A 379 6.60 -20.19 -29.00
C ILE A 379 8.05 -20.54 -28.69
N ASN A 380 8.26 -21.28 -27.63
CA ASN A 380 9.51 -22.00 -27.37
C ASN A 380 9.23 -23.49 -27.51
N ASN A 381 9.93 -24.18 -28.43
CA ASN A 381 9.73 -25.59 -28.71
C ASN A 381 10.64 -26.52 -27.87
N ASN A 382 11.46 -25.96 -27.00
CA ASN A 382 12.29 -26.73 -26.07
C ASN A 382 12.55 -25.89 -24.80
N SER A 383 11.47 -25.60 -24.08
CA SER A 383 11.49 -24.70 -22.89
C SER A 383 12.37 -25.25 -21.75
N SER A 384 12.63 -26.55 -21.72
CA SER A 384 13.53 -27.16 -20.72
C SER A 384 15.02 -26.86 -20.98
N ILE A 385 15.40 -26.56 -22.22
CA ILE A 385 16.80 -26.38 -22.62
C ILE A 385 17.03 -24.98 -23.20
N LEU A 386 16.15 -24.52 -24.12
CA LEU A 386 16.34 -23.28 -24.88
C LEU A 386 15.82 -22.05 -24.14
N THR A 387 16.54 -20.95 -24.32
CA THR A 387 16.15 -19.60 -23.84
C THR A 387 15.67 -18.72 -25.00
N HIS A 388 15.22 -19.33 -26.10
CA HIS A 388 14.83 -18.63 -27.33
C HIS A 388 13.40 -18.94 -27.72
N PHE A 389 12.65 -17.86 -27.93
CA PHE A 389 11.28 -17.91 -28.45
C PHE A 389 11.28 -17.53 -29.95
N LEU A 390 10.36 -18.14 -30.68
CA LEU A 390 10.08 -17.85 -32.09
C LEU A 390 8.73 -17.16 -32.18
N LYS A 391 8.68 -16.04 -32.87
CA LYS A 391 7.43 -15.33 -33.17
C LYS A 391 6.61 -16.13 -34.18
N ILE A 392 5.37 -16.44 -33.84
CA ILE A 392 4.48 -17.26 -34.70
C ILE A 392 3.22 -16.53 -35.16
N SER A 393 2.94 -15.33 -34.67
CA SER A 393 1.85 -14.48 -35.18
C SER A 393 2.40 -13.24 -35.87
N ASN A 394 1.64 -12.77 -36.90
CA ASN A 394 1.92 -11.52 -37.59
C ASN A 394 0.85 -10.45 -37.30
N LYS A 395 0.01 -10.69 -36.30
CA LYS A 395 -1.05 -9.75 -35.89
C LYS A 395 -0.70 -9.22 -34.52
N THR A 396 -0.59 -7.90 -34.41
CA THR A 396 -0.50 -7.24 -33.12
C THR A 396 -1.85 -7.37 -32.41
N PHE A 397 -1.85 -7.96 -31.22
CA PHE A 397 -3.01 -7.96 -30.35
C PHE A 397 -3.05 -6.64 -29.60
N VAL A 398 -4.17 -5.92 -29.66
CA VAL A 398 -4.37 -4.73 -28.85
C VAL A 398 -4.39 -5.17 -27.39
N ARG A 399 -3.45 -4.68 -26.61
CA ARG A 399 -3.48 -4.87 -25.16
C ARG A 399 -4.77 -4.20 -24.66
N ASN A 400 -5.70 -4.97 -24.14
CA ASN A 400 -6.64 -4.41 -23.20
C ASN A 400 -5.87 -4.24 -21.88
N ILE A 401 -5.36 -3.04 -21.66
CA ILE A 401 -4.93 -2.61 -20.34
C ILE A 401 -6.23 -2.45 -19.54
N HIS A 402 -6.70 -3.53 -19.00
CA HIS A 402 -7.63 -3.51 -17.89
C HIS A 402 -6.87 -4.13 -16.71
N ASP A 403 -6.62 -3.23 -15.80
CA ASP A 403 -6.21 -3.27 -14.40
C ASP A 403 -4.74 -3.10 -14.18
#